data_3bcb93e90af6f3a7b6f0103b7bcf874b
#
_entry.id   3bcb93e90af6f3a7b6f0103b7bcf874b
#
_cell.length_a   1.000
_cell.length_b   1.000
_cell.length_c   1.000
_cell.angle_alpha   90.00
_cell.angle_beta   90.00
_cell.angle_gamma   90.00
#
_symmetry.space_group_name_H-M   'P 1'
#
loop_
_entity.id
_entity.type
_entity.pdbx_description
1 polymer ?
#
loop_
_entity_poly.entity_id
_entity_poly.type
_entity_poly.pdbx_seq_one_letter_code
_entity_poly.pdbx_strand_id
1 'polypeptide(L)'
;MNHFDLITRSFIKLSAALFVLLLGAATPAFAANESAIDIQPRHSVVVTRLVDGPIIGPETDPSIGNNIQGPSMIRVPDWVEKPLGKYYLYFADHKGQYIRLAYADAITGPWKIYVPGSLPIEDSFFAVARPPIAEDRLAELVAAREASGVRVSHDYAKELTEPHIASPDVHVDEENQRIIMYFHGLEAAARQHSRVATSKNGIDFETLPSDIGRTYYRAFAWDDMTYAIAMPGQFYRSEDGLKDFETGPLLFESTMRHSAVIVRDGKLFVFWTRVGDAPETILLSTIELTEDWTDWQESPEVEVLRAEFDWEGAKAPIEPSVRSTAYGYVNQLRDPALFVDDGVVYLLYAVAGESGIALARVMLD
;
A
#
# COMPACT_ATOMS: atom_id res chain seq x y z
N MET A 1 56.46 -42.39 20.08
CA MET A 1 56.50 -43.85 19.82
C MET A 1 55.75 -44.04 18.53
N ASN A 2 56.51 -44.07 17.46
CA ASN A 2 56.95 -45.26 16.67
C ASN A 2 55.79 -45.80 15.84
N HIS A 3 55.87 -46.08 14.55
CA HIS A 3 56.90 -46.13 13.54
C HIS A 3 56.15 -46.41 12.21
N PHE A 4 56.52 -45.79 11.09
CA PHE A 4 57.33 -46.39 10.01
C PHE A 4 56.62 -47.57 9.32
N ASP A 5 56.59 -47.81 8.09
CA ASP A 5 57.37 -47.49 6.89
C ASP A 5 56.71 -48.37 5.78
N LEU A 6 56.83 -48.26 4.63
CA LEU A 6 57.69 -47.96 3.48
C LEU A 6 57.36 -48.94 2.33
N ILE A 7 57.24 -48.38 1.13
CA ILE A 7 57.88 -48.78 -0.15
C ILE A 7 57.64 -50.20 -0.73
N THR A 8 57.26 -50.29 -2.00
CA THR A 8 58.14 -50.70 -3.18
C THR A 8 57.28 -50.82 -4.42
N ARG A 9 57.50 -50.10 -5.49
CA ARG A 9 58.38 -50.34 -6.71
C ARG A 9 58.21 -51.71 -7.35
N SER A 10 57.74 -51.83 -8.59
CA SER A 10 58.65 -52.05 -9.77
C SER A 10 57.97 -52.51 -11.06
N PHE A 11 58.33 -51.84 -12.14
CA PHE A 11 58.79 -52.25 -13.48
C PHE A 11 57.88 -52.96 -14.50
N ILE A 12 57.55 -52.22 -15.54
CA ILE A 12 57.90 -52.37 -17.00
C ILE A 12 57.57 -53.72 -17.63
N LYS A 13 56.79 -53.68 -18.73
CA LYS A 13 57.18 -54.21 -20.03
C LYS A 13 56.42 -53.56 -21.19
N LEU A 14 57.18 -53.01 -22.12
CA LEU A 14 56.81 -52.53 -23.44
C LEU A 14 56.32 -53.70 -24.32
N SER A 15 55.28 -53.44 -25.12
CA SER A 15 55.15 -54.14 -26.44
C SER A 15 54.36 -53.17 -27.35
N ALA A 16 55.07 -52.81 -28.42
CA ALA A 16 54.54 -52.02 -29.53
C ALA A 16 53.73 -52.94 -30.45
N ALA A 17 52.57 -52.44 -30.82
CA ALA A 17 51.82 -52.90 -31.99
C ALA A 17 51.23 -51.73 -32.72
N LEU A 18 51.71 -51.53 -33.91
CA LEU A 18 51.30 -50.56 -34.92
C LEU A 18 49.88 -50.91 -35.41
N PHE A 19 48.91 -50.01 -35.35
CA PHE A 19 47.73 -50.12 -36.20
C PHE A 19 47.25 -48.75 -36.68
N VAL A 20 46.96 -48.74 -37.92
CA VAL A 20 46.60 -47.74 -38.91
C VAL A 20 45.60 -46.68 -38.47
N LEU A 21 45.86 -45.41 -38.85
CA LEU A 21 44.93 -44.27 -38.84
C LEU A 21 43.62 -44.54 -39.60
N LEU A 22 42.53 -44.30 -38.98
CA LEU A 22 41.29 -43.86 -39.62
C LEU A 22 40.85 -42.58 -38.94
N LEU A 23 40.99 -41.46 -39.67
CA LEU A 23 40.42 -40.15 -39.27
C LEU A 23 38.90 -40.22 -39.34
N GLY A 24 38.27 -40.33 -38.19
CA GLY A 24 36.87 -40.03 -38.01
C GLY A 24 36.77 -38.69 -37.30
N ALA A 25 36.32 -37.63 -37.99
CA ALA A 25 36.01 -36.33 -37.40
C ALA A 25 34.79 -36.46 -36.50
N ALA A 26 35.01 -36.52 -35.17
CA ALA A 26 33.96 -36.38 -34.20
C ALA A 26 33.76 -34.88 -33.92
N THR A 27 32.67 -34.32 -34.43
CA THR A 27 32.17 -33.03 -34.00
C THR A 27 31.72 -33.13 -32.54
N PRO A 28 32.13 -32.21 -31.64
CA PRO A 28 31.57 -32.18 -30.32
C PRO A 28 30.11 -31.71 -30.40
N ALA A 29 29.18 -32.57 -30.00
CA ALA A 29 27.81 -32.18 -29.74
C ALA A 29 27.84 -31.25 -28.53
N PHE A 30 27.66 -29.95 -28.77
CA PHE A 30 27.26 -29.02 -27.73
C PHE A 30 25.85 -29.42 -27.31
N ALA A 31 25.72 -30.04 -26.14
CA ALA A 31 24.44 -30.12 -25.45
C ALA A 31 24.03 -28.69 -25.09
N ALA A 32 23.14 -28.13 -25.87
CA ALA A 32 22.44 -26.92 -25.49
C ALA A 32 21.61 -27.25 -24.22
N ASN A 33 22.08 -26.73 -23.10
CA ASN A 33 21.33 -26.73 -21.88
C ASN A 33 20.23 -25.65 -22.08
N GLU A 34 19.12 -26.00 -22.74
CA GLU A 34 17.92 -25.21 -22.71
C GLU A 34 17.37 -25.28 -21.27
N SER A 35 17.87 -24.39 -20.42
CA SER A 35 17.11 -24.01 -19.24
C SER A 35 15.80 -23.42 -19.77
N ALA A 36 14.72 -24.17 -19.70
CA ALA A 36 13.38 -23.63 -19.87
C ALA A 36 13.24 -22.46 -18.90
N ILE A 37 13.25 -21.24 -19.44
CA ILE A 37 12.85 -20.07 -18.72
C ILE A 37 11.36 -20.30 -18.48
N ASP A 38 11.01 -20.66 -17.24
CA ASP A 38 9.65 -20.74 -16.79
C ASP A 38 9.09 -19.31 -16.85
N ILE A 39 8.49 -18.97 -17.99
CA ILE A 39 7.78 -17.71 -18.17
C ILE A 39 6.44 -17.89 -17.43
N GLN A 40 6.45 -17.68 -16.12
CA GLN A 40 5.23 -17.49 -15.38
C GLN A 40 4.39 -16.43 -16.11
N PRO A 41 3.10 -16.66 -16.33
CA PRO A 41 2.24 -15.68 -17.00
C PRO A 41 2.31 -14.37 -16.20
N ARG A 42 2.95 -13.37 -16.77
CA ARG A 42 2.92 -12.00 -16.20
C ARG A 42 1.47 -11.57 -16.30
N HIS A 43 0.82 -11.40 -15.15
CA HIS A 43 -0.50 -10.76 -15.12
C HIS A 43 -0.37 -9.42 -15.86
N SER A 44 -1.10 -9.27 -16.94
CA SER A 44 -1.11 -8.00 -17.66
C SER A 44 -2.08 -7.08 -16.93
N VAL A 45 -1.55 -6.05 -16.30
CA VAL A 45 -2.35 -4.99 -15.69
C VAL A 45 -2.31 -3.78 -16.60
N VAL A 46 -3.49 -3.33 -17.02
CA VAL A 46 -3.62 -2.12 -17.83
C VAL A 46 -4.34 -1.05 -17.03
N VAL A 47 -3.65 0.07 -16.80
CA VAL A 47 -4.22 1.25 -16.13
C VAL A 47 -4.53 2.31 -17.19
N THR A 48 -5.78 2.79 -17.21
CA THR A 48 -6.22 3.84 -18.13
C THR A 48 -6.77 5.01 -17.32
N ARG A 49 -6.13 6.18 -17.40
CA ARG A 49 -6.61 7.42 -16.79
C ARG A 49 -7.97 7.81 -17.41
N LEU A 50 -8.92 8.22 -16.58
CA LEU A 50 -10.30 8.49 -17.03
C LEU A 50 -10.58 9.97 -17.28
N VAL A 51 -9.75 10.85 -16.72
CA VAL A 51 -9.90 12.30 -16.83
C VAL A 51 -8.51 12.94 -17.03
N ASP A 52 -8.49 14.14 -17.59
CA ASP A 52 -7.28 14.91 -17.81
C ASP A 52 -7.08 15.90 -16.63
N GLY A 53 -6.68 15.34 -15.49
CA GLY A 53 -6.47 16.08 -14.24
C GLY A 53 -6.94 15.32 -13.00
N PRO A 54 -6.70 15.86 -11.81
CA PRO A 54 -7.24 15.30 -10.57
C PRO A 54 -8.77 15.50 -10.50
N ILE A 55 -9.47 14.52 -9.93
CA ILE A 55 -10.92 14.64 -9.64
C ILE A 55 -11.18 15.45 -8.36
N ILE A 56 -10.20 15.50 -7.45
CA ILE A 56 -10.15 16.38 -6.28
C ILE A 56 -8.77 17.04 -6.28
N GLY A 57 -8.74 18.34 -6.26
CA GLY A 57 -7.53 19.17 -6.18
C GLY A 57 -7.77 20.40 -5.31
N PRO A 58 -6.76 21.22 -5.05
CA PRO A 58 -6.89 22.46 -4.25
C PRO A 58 -7.95 23.42 -4.77
N GLU A 59 -8.21 23.39 -6.08
CA GLU A 59 -9.21 24.22 -6.76
C GLU A 59 -10.65 23.71 -6.56
N THR A 60 -10.84 22.51 -6.03
CA THR A 60 -12.18 21.94 -5.82
C THR A 60 -12.94 22.73 -4.76
N ASP A 61 -12.30 23.07 -3.65
CA ASP A 61 -12.84 23.91 -2.60
C ASP A 61 -11.72 24.44 -1.70
N PRO A 62 -11.69 25.72 -1.33
CA PRO A 62 -10.63 26.27 -0.49
C PRO A 62 -10.53 25.68 0.90
N SER A 63 -11.58 25.04 1.40
CA SER A 63 -11.61 24.42 2.74
C SER A 63 -10.70 23.21 2.88
N ILE A 64 -10.33 22.55 1.77
CA ILE A 64 -9.50 21.34 1.81
C ILE A 64 -8.00 21.62 1.73
N GLY A 65 -7.56 22.87 1.49
CA GLY A 65 -6.13 23.23 1.43
C GLY A 65 -5.39 22.52 0.30
N ASN A 66 -4.07 22.33 0.49
CA ASN A 66 -3.18 21.84 -0.57
C ASN A 66 -2.66 20.40 -0.33
N ASN A 67 -2.82 19.84 0.85
CA ASN A 67 -2.45 18.47 1.11
C ASN A 67 -3.70 17.57 1.02
N ILE A 68 -3.75 16.72 0.00
CA ILE A 68 -4.93 15.95 -0.41
C ILE A 68 -4.46 14.55 -0.77
N GLN A 69 -4.77 13.56 0.10
CA GLN A 69 -4.26 12.20 -0.02
C GLN A 69 -5.18 11.17 0.64
N GLY A 70 -4.84 9.88 0.54
CA GLY A 70 -5.50 8.76 1.21
C GLY A 70 -6.95 8.58 0.79
N PRO A 71 -7.26 8.45 -0.52
CA PRO A 71 -8.65 8.30 -0.97
C PRO A 71 -9.25 6.97 -0.55
N SER A 72 -10.57 6.97 -0.35
CA SER A 72 -11.42 5.79 -0.31
C SER A 72 -12.81 6.15 -0.82
N MET A 73 -13.35 5.37 -1.76
CA MET A 73 -14.62 5.67 -2.43
C MET A 73 -15.64 4.57 -2.18
N ILE A 74 -16.90 4.96 -1.98
CA ILE A 74 -18.03 4.04 -1.97
C ILE A 74 -19.13 4.53 -2.91
N ARG A 75 -19.91 3.59 -3.44
CA ARG A 75 -21.27 3.86 -3.91
C ARG A 75 -22.17 3.91 -2.69
N VAL A 76 -22.94 4.99 -2.55
CA VAL A 76 -23.84 5.14 -1.40
C VAL A 76 -24.94 4.10 -1.49
N PRO A 77 -25.14 3.25 -0.47
CA PRO A 77 -26.15 2.20 -0.52
C PRO A 77 -27.58 2.76 -0.57
N ASP A 78 -28.50 2.03 -1.16
CA ASP A 78 -29.91 2.44 -1.32
C ASP A 78 -30.66 2.59 -0.01
N TRP A 79 -30.17 1.96 1.09
CA TRP A 79 -30.77 2.09 2.42
C TRP A 79 -30.39 3.40 3.14
N VAL A 80 -29.45 4.18 2.60
CA VAL A 80 -29.10 5.51 3.13
C VAL A 80 -30.18 6.51 2.75
N GLU A 81 -30.84 7.07 3.75
CA GLU A 81 -31.87 8.08 3.51
C GLU A 81 -31.26 9.44 3.11
N LYS A 82 -31.76 10.04 2.04
CA LYS A 82 -31.38 11.39 1.57
C LYS A 82 -29.87 11.58 1.40
N PRO A 83 -29.19 10.74 0.61
CA PRO A 83 -27.77 10.87 0.39
C PRO A 83 -27.44 12.21 -0.28
N LEU A 84 -26.21 12.71 -0.08
CA LEU A 84 -25.72 13.93 -0.72
C LEU A 84 -25.47 13.73 -2.22
N GLY A 85 -25.16 12.50 -2.64
CA GLY A 85 -24.93 12.08 -4.03
C GLY A 85 -24.83 10.58 -4.13
N LYS A 86 -24.64 10.06 -5.34
CA LYS A 86 -24.54 8.62 -5.61
C LYS A 86 -23.22 8.02 -5.10
N TYR A 87 -22.14 8.80 -5.07
CA TYR A 87 -20.82 8.38 -4.63
C TYR A 87 -20.32 9.28 -3.51
N TYR A 88 -19.66 8.69 -2.53
CA TYR A 88 -18.90 9.38 -1.48
C TYR A 88 -17.41 9.04 -1.64
N LEU A 89 -16.58 10.08 -1.57
CA LEU A 89 -15.13 9.99 -1.59
C LEU A 89 -14.58 10.58 -0.29
N TYR A 90 -14.00 9.71 0.53
CA TYR A 90 -13.31 10.07 1.77
C TYR A 90 -11.83 10.27 1.48
N PHE A 91 -11.22 11.24 2.14
CA PHE A 91 -9.80 11.55 2.00
C PHE A 91 -9.32 12.40 3.18
N ALA A 92 -8.02 12.69 3.24
CA ALA A 92 -7.46 13.42 4.37
C ALA A 92 -6.39 14.44 3.94
N ASP A 93 -5.99 15.28 4.87
CA ASP A 93 -4.65 15.86 4.97
C ASP A 93 -3.78 14.90 5.76
N HIS A 94 -2.50 14.77 5.44
CA HIS A 94 -1.58 13.84 6.12
C HIS A 94 -1.45 14.12 7.63
N LYS A 95 -1.62 15.37 8.03
CA LYS A 95 -1.67 15.83 9.43
C LYS A 95 -3.00 16.49 9.76
N GLY A 96 -4.07 15.97 9.15
CA GLY A 96 -5.42 16.53 9.26
C GLY A 96 -6.08 16.30 10.61
N GLN A 97 -7.04 17.16 10.92
CA GLN A 97 -7.83 17.13 12.15
C GLN A 97 -9.20 16.47 11.91
N TYR A 98 -9.50 16.04 10.70
CA TYR A 98 -10.75 15.37 10.35
C TYR A 98 -10.61 14.58 9.04
N ILE A 99 -11.44 13.57 8.86
CA ILE A 99 -11.61 12.89 7.58
C ILE A 99 -12.55 13.74 6.72
N ARG A 100 -12.07 14.14 5.56
CA ARG A 100 -12.81 14.92 4.57
C ARG A 100 -13.78 14.04 3.80
N LEU A 101 -14.83 14.66 3.28
CA LEU A 101 -15.86 14.02 2.47
C LEU A 101 -16.15 14.86 1.23
N ALA A 102 -16.10 14.22 0.07
CA ALA A 102 -16.67 14.74 -1.17
C ALA A 102 -17.78 13.81 -1.66
N TYR A 103 -18.69 14.35 -2.48
CA TYR A 103 -19.81 13.61 -3.05
C TYR A 103 -20.06 14.01 -4.51
N ALA A 104 -20.57 13.07 -5.28
CA ALA A 104 -20.96 13.29 -6.69
C ALA A 104 -22.03 12.30 -7.13
N ASP A 105 -22.70 12.61 -8.26
CA ASP A 105 -23.64 11.68 -8.92
C ASP A 105 -22.98 10.83 -10.02
N ALA A 106 -21.77 11.18 -10.43
CA ALA A 106 -20.95 10.41 -11.35
C ALA A 106 -19.55 10.21 -10.81
N ILE A 107 -18.93 9.06 -11.10
CA ILE A 107 -17.63 8.66 -10.56
C ILE A 107 -16.49 9.62 -10.98
N THR A 108 -16.63 10.24 -12.14
CA THR A 108 -15.70 11.27 -12.65
C THR A 108 -16.01 12.68 -12.16
N GLY A 109 -17.07 12.86 -11.35
CA GLY A 109 -17.53 14.14 -10.85
C GLY A 109 -18.59 14.81 -11.76
N PRO A 110 -18.82 16.14 -11.60
CA PRO A 110 -18.09 17.05 -10.74
C PRO A 110 -18.30 16.74 -9.24
N TRP A 111 -17.20 16.72 -8.49
CA TRP A 111 -17.22 16.47 -7.06
C TRP A 111 -17.48 17.76 -6.29
N LYS A 112 -18.22 17.64 -5.18
CA LYS A 112 -18.52 18.71 -4.24
C LYS A 112 -18.01 18.33 -2.87
N ILE A 113 -17.37 19.27 -2.18
CA ILE A 113 -16.89 19.06 -0.81
C ILE A 113 -18.02 19.24 0.20
N TYR A 114 -18.17 18.27 1.10
CA TYR A 114 -18.98 18.42 2.29
C TYR A 114 -18.09 19.01 3.38
N VAL A 115 -18.17 20.32 3.55
CA VAL A 115 -17.22 21.11 4.36
C VAL A 115 -17.05 20.62 5.81
N PRO A 116 -18.12 20.15 6.53
CA PRO A 116 -17.94 19.58 7.88
C PRO A 116 -17.04 18.33 7.90
N GLY A 117 -16.89 17.62 6.76
CA GLY A 117 -16.25 16.32 6.74
C GLY A 117 -17.11 15.21 7.32
N SER A 118 -16.51 14.05 7.61
CA SER A 118 -17.23 12.86 8.09
C SER A 118 -16.84 12.42 9.49
N LEU A 119 -15.61 12.67 9.93
CA LEU A 119 -15.13 12.28 11.25
C LEU A 119 -14.11 13.33 11.74
N PRO A 120 -14.44 14.11 12.78
CA PRO A 120 -13.48 15.01 13.42
C PRO A 120 -12.57 14.25 14.39
N ILE A 121 -11.37 14.78 14.65
CA ILE A 121 -10.40 14.16 15.54
C ILE A 121 -10.92 14.02 16.97
N GLU A 122 -11.78 14.92 17.41
CA GLU A 122 -12.41 14.91 18.75
C GLU A 122 -13.22 13.63 18.99
N ASP A 123 -13.80 13.05 17.93
CA ASP A 123 -14.64 11.84 17.98
C ASP A 123 -13.84 10.56 17.63
N SER A 124 -12.50 10.66 17.48
CA SER A 124 -11.66 9.59 16.97
C SER A 124 -10.98 8.72 18.04
N PHE A 125 -11.03 9.11 19.32
CA PHE A 125 -10.23 8.54 20.41
C PHE A 125 -8.71 8.70 20.23
N PHE A 126 -8.24 9.50 19.28
CA PHE A 126 -6.84 9.87 19.16
C PHE A 126 -6.52 11.18 19.88
N ALA A 127 -5.25 11.53 19.96
CA ALA A 127 -4.82 12.75 20.62
C ALA A 127 -5.33 13.98 19.86
N VAL A 128 -6.08 14.85 20.54
CA VAL A 128 -6.61 16.11 19.97
C VAL A 128 -5.63 17.28 20.15
N ALA A 129 -4.62 17.11 20.98
CA ALA A 129 -3.54 18.06 21.22
C ALA A 129 -2.23 17.32 21.32
N ARG A 130 -1.11 18.04 21.20
CA ARG A 130 0.23 17.45 21.34
C ARG A 130 0.30 16.58 22.60
N PRO A 131 0.60 15.27 22.48
CA PRO A 131 0.69 14.39 23.63
C PRO A 131 1.75 14.86 24.62
N PRO A 132 1.47 14.77 25.92
CA PRO A 132 2.46 15.11 26.94
C PRO A 132 3.63 14.13 26.86
N ILE A 133 4.83 14.67 26.81
CA ILE A 133 6.09 13.91 26.80
C ILE A 133 7.18 14.73 27.46
N ALA A 134 8.01 14.09 28.28
CA ALA A 134 9.18 14.73 28.87
C ALA A 134 10.21 15.09 27.77
N GLU A 135 10.88 16.23 27.93
CA GLU A 135 11.80 16.74 26.90
C GLU A 135 12.97 15.78 26.61
N ASP A 136 13.53 15.16 27.67
CA ASP A 136 14.59 14.17 27.55
C ASP A 136 14.12 12.93 26.78
N ARG A 137 12.89 12.46 27.05
CA ARG A 137 12.32 11.33 26.32
C ARG A 137 12.04 11.67 24.86
N LEU A 138 11.54 12.87 24.55
CA LEU A 138 11.37 13.30 23.17
C LEU A 138 12.70 13.37 22.43
N ALA A 139 13.75 13.92 23.07
CA ALA A 139 15.10 13.99 22.50
C ALA A 139 15.65 12.59 22.18
N GLU A 140 15.45 11.61 23.06
CA GLU A 140 15.82 10.20 22.83
C GLU A 140 15.09 9.62 21.59
N LEU A 141 13.78 9.85 21.46
CA LEU A 141 12.99 9.36 20.32
C LEU A 141 13.41 10.01 19.01
N VAL A 142 13.70 11.31 19.04
CA VAL A 142 14.23 12.05 17.87
C VAL A 142 15.57 11.47 17.46
N ALA A 143 16.53 11.34 18.41
CA ALA A 143 17.84 10.76 18.14
C ALA A 143 17.76 9.33 17.59
N ALA A 144 16.86 8.51 18.12
CA ALA A 144 16.64 7.16 17.61
C ALA A 144 16.08 7.17 16.16
N ARG A 145 15.18 8.11 15.86
CA ARG A 145 14.64 8.26 14.50
C ARG A 145 15.71 8.73 13.52
N GLU A 146 16.54 9.70 13.90
CA GLU A 146 17.68 10.16 13.10
C GLU A 146 18.68 9.04 12.84
N ALA A 147 19.05 8.30 13.89
CA ALA A 147 19.98 7.17 13.79
C ALA A 147 19.45 6.02 12.92
N SER A 148 18.13 5.87 12.78
CA SER A 148 17.53 4.89 11.88
C SER A 148 17.72 5.20 10.40
N GLY A 149 18.19 6.41 10.03
CA GLY A 149 18.33 6.86 8.66
C GLY A 149 17.03 7.14 7.92
N VAL A 150 15.88 7.01 8.59
CA VAL A 150 14.57 7.31 7.99
C VAL A 150 14.43 8.81 7.81
N ARG A 151 14.46 9.27 6.57
CA ARG A 151 14.26 10.68 6.22
C ARG A 151 12.76 11.00 6.26
N VAL A 152 12.42 12.17 6.82
CA VAL A 152 11.08 12.75 6.84
C VAL A 152 11.11 14.16 6.23
N SER A 153 9.95 14.66 5.82
CA SER A 153 9.82 15.93 5.13
C SER A 153 9.82 17.17 6.04
N HIS A 154 9.78 16.96 7.36
CA HIS A 154 9.74 18.04 8.35
C HIS A 154 10.50 17.63 9.63
N ASP A 155 10.44 18.46 10.65
CA ASP A 155 11.11 18.23 11.94
C ASP A 155 10.65 16.91 12.58
N TYR A 156 11.58 16.11 13.10
CA TYR A 156 11.30 14.80 13.70
C TYR A 156 10.44 14.92 14.97
N ALA A 157 10.62 15.97 15.78
CA ALA A 157 9.79 16.14 16.97
C ALA A 157 8.34 16.43 16.59
N LYS A 158 8.11 17.21 15.53
CA LYS A 158 6.80 17.43 14.95
C LYS A 158 6.22 16.12 14.42
N GLU A 159 6.98 15.36 13.62
CA GLU A 159 6.55 14.05 13.10
C GLU A 159 6.04 13.12 14.20
N LEU A 160 6.73 13.10 15.33
CA LEU A 160 6.45 12.19 16.45
C LEU A 160 5.32 12.67 17.36
N THR A 161 4.89 13.93 17.29
CA THR A 161 3.98 14.52 18.30
C THR A 161 2.80 15.31 17.73
N GLU A 162 2.69 15.47 16.40
CA GLU A 162 1.59 16.23 15.80
C GLU A 162 0.30 15.41 15.75
N PRO A 163 -0.79 15.84 16.44
CA PRO A 163 -2.07 15.17 16.41
C PRO A 163 -2.64 15.14 15.00
N HIS A 164 -3.14 13.99 14.57
CA HIS A 164 -3.79 13.85 13.28
C HIS A 164 -4.62 12.57 13.19
N ILE A 165 -5.55 12.55 12.24
CA ILE A 165 -6.19 11.34 11.72
C ILE A 165 -6.14 11.37 10.19
N ALA A 166 -5.93 10.20 9.56
CA ALA A 166 -5.73 10.12 8.11
C ALA A 166 -6.03 8.73 7.53
N SER A 167 -5.92 8.65 6.21
CA SER A 167 -5.94 7.44 5.38
C SER A 167 -7.16 6.55 5.63
N PRO A 168 -8.38 7.08 5.43
CA PRO A 168 -9.59 6.29 5.54
C PRO A 168 -9.58 5.12 4.54
N ASP A 169 -10.17 4.01 4.97
CA ASP A 169 -10.54 2.86 4.14
C ASP A 169 -11.99 2.49 4.45
N VAL A 170 -12.90 2.75 3.51
CA VAL A 170 -14.34 2.76 3.78
C VAL A 170 -15.04 1.67 2.99
N HIS A 171 -15.85 0.87 3.68
CA HIS A 171 -16.56 -0.28 3.15
C HIS A 171 -18.04 -0.23 3.48
N VAL A 172 -18.87 -0.78 2.60
CA VAL A 172 -20.30 -0.95 2.83
C VAL A 172 -20.56 -2.37 3.31
N ASP A 173 -21.18 -2.49 4.47
CA ASP A 173 -21.71 -3.74 5.03
C ASP A 173 -23.22 -3.77 4.78
N GLU A 174 -23.60 -4.35 3.65
CA GLU A 174 -25.01 -4.43 3.21
C GLU A 174 -25.86 -5.28 4.17
N GLU A 175 -25.28 -6.35 4.71
CA GLU A 175 -26.00 -7.27 5.58
C GLU A 175 -26.48 -6.58 6.87
N ASN A 176 -25.60 -5.76 7.48
CA ASN A 176 -25.89 -5.04 8.73
C ASN A 176 -26.34 -3.60 8.49
N GLN A 177 -26.49 -3.18 7.24
CA GLN A 177 -26.84 -1.83 6.82
C GLN A 177 -26.00 -0.78 7.57
N ARG A 178 -24.68 -0.88 7.45
CA ARG A 178 -23.71 0.06 8.02
C ARG A 178 -22.57 0.34 7.06
N ILE A 179 -21.92 1.47 7.23
CA ILE A 179 -20.69 1.84 6.55
C ILE A 179 -19.58 1.79 7.59
N ILE A 180 -18.50 1.08 7.27
CA ILE A 180 -17.34 0.87 8.15
C ILE A 180 -16.19 1.69 7.61
N MET A 181 -15.50 2.43 8.47
CA MET A 181 -14.28 3.17 8.15
C MET A 181 -13.14 2.69 9.03
N TYR A 182 -12.06 2.23 8.41
CA TYR A 182 -10.76 2.03 9.06
C TYR A 182 -9.95 3.30 8.84
N PHE A 183 -9.29 3.80 9.87
CA PHE A 183 -8.47 5.01 9.78
C PHE A 183 -7.40 4.97 10.86
N HIS A 184 -6.35 5.78 10.72
CA HIS A 184 -5.31 5.83 11.73
C HIS A 184 -5.10 7.24 12.28
N GLY A 185 -4.44 7.33 13.42
CA GLY A 185 -4.10 8.60 14.05
C GLY A 185 -2.97 8.47 15.08
N LEU A 186 -2.58 9.61 15.62
CA LEU A 186 -1.60 9.68 16.71
C LEU A 186 -2.29 9.49 18.05
N GLU A 187 -1.94 8.42 18.78
CA GLU A 187 -2.46 8.17 20.12
C GLU A 187 -1.58 8.78 21.22
N ALA A 188 -0.26 8.64 21.07
CA ALA A 188 0.74 9.19 21.97
C ALA A 188 1.99 9.57 21.16
N ALA A 189 2.97 10.23 21.79
CA ALA A 189 4.22 10.57 21.12
C ALA A 189 4.89 9.33 20.51
N ALA A 190 5.17 9.37 19.21
CA ALA A 190 5.72 8.29 18.40
C ALA A 190 4.82 7.02 18.31
N ARG A 191 3.58 7.09 18.72
CA ARG A 191 2.65 5.96 18.70
C ARG A 191 1.42 6.26 17.87
N GLN A 192 1.32 5.61 16.71
CA GLN A 192 0.18 5.67 15.81
C GLN A 192 -0.44 4.28 15.67
N HIS A 193 -1.76 4.22 15.61
CA HIS A 193 -2.55 3.01 15.46
C HIS A 193 -3.70 3.23 14.49
N SER A 194 -4.40 2.14 14.17
CA SER A 194 -5.67 2.19 13.46
C SER A 194 -6.85 1.90 14.38
N ARG A 195 -7.99 2.49 14.05
CA ARG A 195 -9.29 2.27 14.69
C ARG A 195 -10.37 2.07 13.66
N VAL A 196 -11.54 1.63 14.12
CA VAL A 196 -12.74 1.45 13.31
C VAL A 196 -13.77 2.49 13.74
N ALA A 197 -14.45 3.07 12.76
CA ALA A 197 -15.68 3.84 12.98
C ALA A 197 -16.80 3.28 12.11
N THR A 198 -18.04 3.41 12.56
CA THR A 198 -19.23 2.97 11.83
C THR A 198 -20.23 4.09 11.63
N SER A 199 -20.99 4.01 10.55
CA SER A 199 -22.01 5.00 10.22
C SER A 199 -23.25 4.35 9.61
N LYS A 200 -24.42 4.99 9.80
CA LYS A 200 -25.66 4.63 9.11
C LYS A 200 -25.93 5.48 7.87
N ASN A 201 -25.23 6.57 7.68
CA ASN A 201 -25.44 7.49 6.56
C ASN A 201 -24.17 7.84 5.77
N GLY A 202 -23.00 7.34 6.21
CA GLY A 202 -21.71 7.63 5.59
C GLY A 202 -21.18 9.04 5.84
N ILE A 203 -21.84 9.81 6.70
CA ILE A 203 -21.45 11.18 7.06
C ILE A 203 -21.06 11.24 8.53
N ASP A 204 -21.94 10.79 9.40
CA ASP A 204 -21.74 10.82 10.84
C ASP A 204 -21.20 9.46 11.29
N PHE A 205 -19.94 9.41 11.68
CA PHE A 205 -19.27 8.18 12.12
C PHE A 205 -19.11 8.14 13.63
N GLU A 206 -19.34 6.98 14.20
CA GLU A 206 -19.11 6.66 15.61
C GLU A 206 -17.89 5.73 15.71
N THR A 207 -16.84 6.20 16.38
CA THR A 207 -15.59 5.45 16.53
C THR A 207 -15.69 4.40 17.62
N LEU A 208 -15.17 3.21 17.36
CA LEU A 208 -14.99 2.15 18.34
C LEU A 208 -13.66 2.35 19.09
N PRO A 209 -13.62 2.14 20.41
CA PRO A 209 -12.42 2.46 21.21
C PRO A 209 -11.26 1.50 20.99
N SER A 210 -11.49 0.35 20.37
CA SER A 210 -10.47 -0.69 20.18
C SER A 210 -9.39 -0.25 19.21
N ASP A 211 -8.13 -0.49 19.59
CA ASP A 211 -6.97 -0.50 18.70
C ASP A 211 -7.01 -1.78 17.86
N ILE A 212 -6.86 -1.65 16.55
CA ILE A 212 -6.91 -2.77 15.61
C ILE A 212 -5.57 -3.08 14.95
N GLY A 213 -4.53 -2.31 15.23
CA GLY A 213 -3.18 -2.57 14.71
C GLY A 213 -2.48 -1.37 14.09
N ARG A 214 -1.58 -1.64 13.15
CA ARG A 214 -0.70 -0.65 12.51
C ARG A 214 -1.48 0.31 11.61
N THR A 215 -0.80 1.38 11.19
CA THR A 215 -1.35 2.44 10.34
C THR A 215 -1.57 2.00 8.88
N TYR A 216 -2.36 2.76 8.14
CA TYR A 216 -2.68 2.53 6.73
C TYR A 216 -3.36 1.17 6.49
N TYR A 217 -4.44 0.94 7.21
CA TYR A 217 -5.25 -0.27 7.11
C TYR A 217 -5.97 -0.32 5.75
N ARG A 218 -5.96 -1.50 5.11
CA ARG A 218 -6.75 -1.81 3.91
C ARG A 218 -7.39 -3.16 4.10
N ALA A 219 -8.71 -3.16 4.27
CA ALA A 219 -9.49 -4.35 4.59
C ALA A 219 -10.00 -5.06 3.33
N PHE A 220 -10.18 -6.36 3.42
CA PHE A 220 -10.80 -7.20 2.37
C PHE A 220 -11.46 -8.43 3.00
N ALA A 221 -12.49 -8.95 2.35
CA ALA A 221 -13.15 -10.18 2.76
C ALA A 221 -12.50 -11.39 2.09
N TRP A 222 -12.26 -12.45 2.84
CA TRP A 222 -11.82 -13.76 2.37
C TRP A 222 -12.23 -14.85 3.35
N ASP A 223 -12.79 -15.97 2.84
CA ASP A 223 -13.13 -17.17 3.63
C ASP A 223 -13.92 -16.86 4.93
N ASP A 224 -15.05 -16.13 4.75
CA ASP A 224 -15.97 -15.71 5.83
C ASP A 224 -15.33 -14.85 6.94
N MET A 225 -14.11 -14.32 6.72
CA MET A 225 -13.42 -13.39 7.63
C MET A 225 -13.10 -12.07 6.97
N THR A 226 -12.90 -11.06 7.78
CA THR A 226 -12.29 -9.79 7.37
C THR A 226 -10.79 -9.85 7.60
N TYR A 227 -10.04 -9.74 6.53
CA TYR A 227 -8.58 -9.56 6.56
C TYR A 227 -8.23 -8.11 6.34
N ALA A 228 -7.02 -7.74 6.72
CA ALA A 228 -6.44 -6.44 6.36
C ALA A 228 -4.94 -6.52 6.22
N ILE A 229 -4.40 -5.61 5.41
CA ILE A 229 -2.97 -5.29 5.34
C ILE A 229 -2.74 -3.88 5.84
N ALA A 230 -1.73 -3.70 6.68
CA ALA A 230 -1.30 -2.40 7.19
C ALA A 230 0.20 -2.20 6.97
N MET A 231 0.65 -0.93 6.91
CA MET A 231 2.06 -0.60 6.67
C MET A 231 3.00 -1.17 7.75
N PRO A 232 4.13 -1.80 7.38
CA PRO A 232 4.66 -2.05 6.03
C PRO A 232 4.39 -3.49 5.53
N GLY A 233 3.15 -3.91 5.39
CA GLY A 233 2.77 -5.26 4.93
C GLY A 233 2.40 -6.22 6.06
N GLN A 234 2.01 -5.72 7.22
CA GLN A 234 1.50 -6.52 8.32
C GLN A 234 0.06 -6.93 8.05
N PHE A 235 -0.20 -8.23 7.99
CA PHE A 235 -1.55 -8.77 7.86
C PHE A 235 -2.24 -8.93 9.21
N TYR A 236 -3.56 -8.80 9.17
CA TYR A 236 -4.48 -8.99 10.29
C TYR A 236 -5.72 -9.71 9.80
N ARG A 237 -6.48 -10.36 10.72
CA ARG A 237 -7.81 -10.89 10.43
C ARG A 237 -8.73 -10.79 11.64
N SER A 238 -10.04 -10.69 11.39
CA SER A 238 -11.09 -10.62 12.41
C SER A 238 -12.34 -11.29 11.87
N GLU A 239 -13.15 -11.87 12.77
CA GLU A 239 -14.43 -12.48 12.42
C GLU A 239 -15.50 -11.44 12.04
N ASP A 240 -15.52 -10.29 12.71
CA ASP A 240 -16.56 -9.26 12.54
C ASP A 240 -16.07 -7.99 11.81
N GLY A 241 -14.75 -7.88 11.55
CA GLY A 241 -14.14 -6.73 10.94
C GLY A 241 -14.15 -5.46 11.79
N LEU A 242 -14.54 -5.54 13.07
CA LEU A 242 -14.66 -4.37 13.94
C LEU A 242 -13.68 -4.36 15.10
N LYS A 243 -13.29 -5.52 15.57
CA LYS A 243 -12.44 -5.69 16.76
C LYS A 243 -11.71 -7.04 16.71
N ASP A 244 -10.93 -7.31 17.74
CA ASP A 244 -10.27 -8.58 17.99
C ASP A 244 -9.45 -9.08 16.77
N PHE A 245 -8.75 -8.15 16.11
CA PHE A 245 -7.89 -8.46 14.98
C PHE A 245 -6.66 -9.27 15.42
N GLU A 246 -6.59 -10.51 14.95
CA GLU A 246 -5.42 -11.37 15.10
C GLU A 246 -4.28 -10.86 14.20
N THR A 247 -3.06 -10.78 14.74
CA THR A 247 -1.87 -10.42 13.97
C THR A 247 -1.32 -11.63 13.23
N GLY A 248 -1.16 -11.51 11.93
CA GLY A 248 -0.68 -12.54 11.01
C GLY A 248 0.73 -12.31 10.48
N PRO A 249 1.03 -12.79 9.26
CA PRO A 249 2.35 -12.63 8.66
C PRO A 249 2.69 -11.16 8.37
N LEU A 250 3.97 -10.86 8.43
CA LEU A 250 4.55 -9.61 7.94
C LEU A 250 5.22 -9.92 6.60
N LEU A 251 4.57 -9.52 5.52
CA LEU A 251 5.07 -9.63 4.17
C LEU A 251 5.57 -8.26 3.68
N PHE A 252 6.23 -8.23 2.56
CA PHE A 252 6.85 -7.04 1.98
C PHE A 252 8.05 -6.51 2.78
N GLU A 253 8.76 -5.62 2.14
CA GLU A 253 9.92 -4.95 2.74
C GLU A 253 9.53 -3.78 3.64
N SER A 254 10.42 -3.37 4.53
CA SER A 254 10.17 -2.31 5.53
C SER A 254 9.91 -0.92 4.92
N THR A 255 10.20 -0.74 3.64
CA THR A 255 9.96 0.49 2.87
C THR A 255 8.60 0.52 2.18
N MET A 256 7.86 -0.61 2.16
CA MET A 256 6.48 -0.65 1.70
C MET A 256 5.64 0.32 2.52
N ARG A 257 4.81 1.09 1.82
CA ARG A 257 3.86 2.01 2.46
C ARG A 257 2.50 1.89 1.76
N HIS A 258 1.74 2.88 1.68
CA HIS A 258 0.37 2.91 1.17
C HIS A 258 0.01 1.73 0.27
N SER A 259 -1.08 1.07 0.55
CA SER A 259 -1.57 -0.04 -0.27
C SER A 259 -3.04 0.08 -0.61
N ALA A 260 -3.47 -0.65 -1.63
CA ALA A 260 -4.84 -0.94 -1.96
C ALA A 260 -4.96 -2.39 -2.39
N VAL A 261 -6.05 -3.04 -2.06
CA VAL A 261 -6.18 -4.49 -2.26
C VAL A 261 -7.49 -4.86 -2.94
N ILE A 262 -7.46 -5.92 -3.72
CA ILE A 262 -8.65 -6.56 -4.28
C ILE A 262 -8.43 -8.06 -4.39
N VAL A 263 -9.41 -8.83 -3.98
CA VAL A 263 -9.43 -10.29 -4.16
C VAL A 263 -10.13 -10.62 -5.49
N ARG A 264 -9.49 -11.45 -6.30
CA ARG A 264 -10.06 -12.00 -7.53
C ARG A 264 -9.52 -13.40 -7.77
N ASP A 265 -10.41 -14.35 -8.01
CA ASP A 265 -10.07 -15.74 -8.37
C ASP A 265 -9.08 -16.42 -7.38
N GLY A 266 -9.31 -16.22 -6.06
CA GLY A 266 -8.45 -16.79 -5.01
C GLY A 266 -7.10 -16.12 -4.84
N LYS A 267 -6.91 -14.96 -5.45
CA LYS A 267 -5.67 -14.20 -5.40
C LYS A 267 -5.91 -12.79 -4.88
N LEU A 268 -5.04 -12.31 -4.01
CA LEU A 268 -4.99 -10.92 -3.57
C LEU A 268 -4.04 -10.13 -4.46
N PHE A 269 -4.56 -9.10 -5.10
CA PHE A 269 -3.78 -8.09 -5.81
C PHE A 269 -3.51 -6.95 -4.85
N VAL A 270 -2.26 -6.62 -4.62
CA VAL A 270 -1.80 -5.55 -3.72
C VAL A 270 -1.13 -4.47 -4.55
N PHE A 271 -1.81 -3.34 -4.73
CA PHE A 271 -1.23 -2.11 -5.29
C PHE A 271 -0.56 -1.35 -4.16
N TRP A 272 0.69 -0.95 -4.32
CA TRP A 272 1.44 -0.34 -3.23
C TRP A 272 2.52 0.63 -3.71
N THR A 273 3.09 1.40 -2.81
CA THR A 273 4.20 2.31 -3.11
C THR A 273 5.36 2.07 -2.15
N ARG A 274 6.56 2.50 -2.56
CA ARG A 274 7.81 2.29 -1.82
C ARG A 274 8.48 3.60 -1.47
N VAL A 275 8.80 3.79 -0.20
CA VAL A 275 9.63 4.91 0.26
C VAL A 275 11.06 4.74 -0.26
N GLY A 276 11.59 5.80 -0.85
CA GLY A 276 12.95 5.83 -1.39
C GLY A 276 13.03 5.64 -2.90
N ASP A 277 11.93 5.22 -3.54
CA ASP A 277 11.89 5.15 -5.01
C ASP A 277 12.03 6.53 -5.65
N ALA A 278 12.69 6.58 -6.81
CA ALA A 278 12.97 7.77 -7.60
C ALA A 278 12.59 7.57 -9.09
N PRO A 279 11.39 7.98 -9.50
CA PRO A 279 10.28 8.53 -8.73
C PRO A 279 9.53 7.46 -7.92
N GLU A 280 8.71 7.87 -6.94
CA GLU A 280 7.77 6.97 -6.28
C GLU A 280 6.61 6.67 -7.24
N THR A 281 6.37 5.39 -7.49
CA THR A 281 5.39 4.87 -8.45
C THR A 281 4.44 3.88 -7.79
N ILE A 282 3.35 3.54 -8.46
CA ILE A 282 2.44 2.49 -7.99
C ILE A 282 2.94 1.15 -8.53
N LEU A 283 3.19 0.23 -7.63
CA LEU A 283 3.64 -1.13 -7.83
C LEU A 283 2.47 -2.10 -7.62
N LEU A 284 2.57 -3.29 -8.17
CA LEU A 284 1.66 -4.39 -7.94
C LEU A 284 2.44 -5.64 -7.56
N SER A 285 2.02 -6.29 -6.48
CA SER A 285 2.35 -7.67 -6.13
C SER A 285 1.07 -8.48 -5.97
N THR A 286 1.16 -9.80 -6.09
CA THR A 286 0.05 -10.72 -5.90
C THR A 286 0.37 -11.73 -4.82
N ILE A 287 -0.66 -12.24 -4.14
CA ILE A 287 -0.57 -13.28 -3.12
C ILE A 287 -1.62 -14.33 -3.44
N GLU A 288 -1.23 -15.60 -3.58
CA GLU A 288 -2.18 -16.71 -3.64
C GLU A 288 -2.80 -16.91 -2.26
N LEU A 289 -4.12 -16.78 -2.16
CA LEU A 289 -4.84 -16.95 -0.90
C LEU A 289 -5.10 -18.44 -0.64
N THR A 290 -4.54 -18.95 0.43
CA THR A 290 -4.70 -20.32 0.91
C THR A 290 -5.38 -20.34 2.28
N GLU A 291 -5.90 -21.48 2.73
CA GLU A 291 -6.53 -21.63 4.06
C GLU A 291 -5.58 -21.22 5.20
N ASP A 292 -4.30 -21.60 5.08
CA ASP A 292 -3.28 -21.18 6.05
C ASP A 292 -2.61 -19.90 5.57
N TRP A 293 -2.99 -18.78 6.14
CA TRP A 293 -2.42 -17.48 5.82
C TRP A 293 -0.95 -17.30 6.22
N THR A 294 -0.41 -18.21 7.05
CA THR A 294 1.02 -18.19 7.40
C THR A 294 1.90 -18.66 6.25
N ASP A 295 1.32 -19.32 5.24
CA ASP A 295 2.00 -19.72 4.01
C ASP A 295 1.94 -18.68 2.90
N TRP A 296 1.23 -17.56 3.11
CA TRP A 296 1.12 -16.51 2.11
C TRP A 296 2.48 -15.89 1.80
N GLN A 297 2.71 -15.61 0.54
CA GLN A 297 3.93 -14.97 0.03
C GLN A 297 3.57 -14.01 -1.09
N GLU A 298 4.16 -12.83 -1.06
CA GLU A 298 4.02 -11.87 -2.12
C GLU A 298 4.88 -12.24 -3.34
N SER A 299 4.34 -12.01 -4.54
CA SER A 299 5.12 -12.08 -5.76
C SER A 299 6.11 -10.91 -5.84
N PRO A 300 7.19 -11.02 -6.64
CA PRO A 300 7.96 -9.85 -7.05
C PRO A 300 7.03 -8.77 -7.62
N GLU A 301 7.34 -7.52 -7.31
CA GLU A 301 6.57 -6.38 -7.77
C GLU A 301 6.77 -6.10 -9.26
N VAL A 302 5.72 -5.52 -9.86
CA VAL A 302 5.78 -4.88 -11.17
C VAL A 302 5.27 -3.45 -11.06
N GLU A 303 5.90 -2.52 -11.78
CA GLU A 303 5.39 -1.16 -11.87
C GLU A 303 4.15 -1.12 -12.75
N VAL A 304 3.08 -0.50 -12.27
CA VAL A 304 1.80 -0.40 -13.00
C VAL A 304 1.40 1.03 -13.34
N LEU A 305 1.92 2.03 -12.60
CA LEU A 305 1.62 3.42 -12.88
C LEU A 305 2.73 4.34 -12.37
N ARG A 306 3.16 5.28 -13.23
CA ARG A 306 4.05 6.39 -12.88
C ARG A 306 3.48 7.72 -13.34
N ALA A 307 3.99 8.82 -12.80
CA ALA A 307 3.63 10.15 -13.27
C ALA A 307 4.09 10.34 -14.72
N GLU A 308 3.16 10.67 -15.61
CA GLU A 308 3.41 10.95 -17.03
C GLU A 308 2.95 12.35 -17.44
N PHE A 309 1.99 12.90 -16.71
CA PHE A 309 1.41 14.22 -16.99
C PHE A 309 1.91 15.26 -16.00
N ASP A 310 1.87 16.53 -16.43
CA ASP A 310 2.26 17.65 -15.60
C ASP A 310 1.50 17.68 -14.27
N TRP A 311 0.20 17.51 -14.32
CA TRP A 311 -0.66 17.47 -13.14
C TRP A 311 -0.38 16.28 -12.20
N GLU A 312 0.31 15.25 -12.66
CA GLU A 312 0.80 14.12 -11.82
C GLU A 312 2.16 14.41 -11.18
N GLY A 313 2.81 15.50 -11.55
CA GLY A 313 4.15 15.85 -11.08
C GLY A 313 5.28 15.42 -12.03
N ALA A 314 5.00 14.95 -13.25
CA ALA A 314 6.01 14.39 -14.15
C ALA A 314 7.14 15.37 -14.53
N LYS A 315 6.92 16.69 -14.45
CA LYS A 315 7.96 17.70 -14.71
C LYS A 315 8.82 18.07 -13.51
N ALA A 316 8.46 17.60 -12.31
CA ALA A 316 9.30 17.79 -11.13
C ALA A 316 10.57 16.93 -11.21
N PRO A 317 11.64 17.28 -10.49
CA PRO A 317 12.84 16.47 -10.42
C PRO A 317 12.56 15.03 -9.99
N ILE A 318 13.30 14.09 -10.58
CA ILE A 318 13.28 12.68 -10.15
C ILE A 318 14.19 12.56 -8.93
N GLU A 319 13.59 12.45 -7.75
CA GLU A 319 14.28 12.38 -6.47
C GLU A 319 13.72 11.24 -5.62
N PRO A 320 14.53 10.61 -4.76
CA PRO A 320 14.03 9.60 -3.82
C PRO A 320 12.98 10.19 -2.89
N SER A 321 11.84 9.51 -2.81
CA SER A 321 10.79 9.90 -1.89
C SER A 321 11.25 9.75 -0.42
N VAL A 322 10.62 10.48 0.47
CA VAL A 322 10.89 10.39 1.90
C VAL A 322 9.62 9.93 2.63
N ARG A 323 9.79 9.37 3.82
CA ARG A 323 8.66 9.04 4.68
C ARG A 323 7.94 10.31 5.14
N SER A 324 6.65 10.19 5.50
CA SER A 324 5.79 11.30 5.88
C SER A 324 5.28 12.13 4.69
N THR A 325 4.76 13.31 4.95
CA THR A 325 4.05 14.19 4.02
C THR A 325 4.92 14.58 2.81
N ALA A 326 4.34 14.56 1.62
CA ALA A 326 4.93 15.23 0.47
C ALA A 326 4.36 16.64 0.35
N TYR A 327 5.24 17.64 0.48
CA TYR A 327 4.86 19.03 0.32
C TYR A 327 5.22 19.55 -1.08
N GLY A 328 4.26 20.25 -1.69
CA GLY A 328 4.46 20.91 -2.96
C GLY A 328 4.40 19.94 -4.16
N TYR A 329 4.92 20.40 -5.28
CA TYR A 329 4.89 19.71 -6.55
C TYR A 329 6.11 18.78 -6.69
N VAL A 330 5.89 17.47 -6.58
CA VAL A 330 6.94 16.44 -6.66
C VAL A 330 6.56 15.34 -7.66
N ASN A 331 7.55 14.67 -8.23
CA ASN A 331 7.33 13.52 -9.14
C ASN A 331 7.09 12.25 -8.35
N GLN A 332 5.87 12.10 -7.82
CA GLN A 332 5.49 10.95 -6.99
C GLN A 332 4.01 10.67 -7.12
N LEU A 333 3.65 9.40 -7.32
CA LEU A 333 2.29 8.89 -7.16
C LEU A 333 2.21 8.10 -5.85
N ARG A 334 1.16 8.37 -5.06
CA ARG A 334 1.01 7.82 -3.70
C ARG A 334 -0.42 7.33 -3.43
N ASP A 335 -0.63 6.74 -2.28
CA ASP A 335 -1.94 6.42 -1.68
C ASP A 335 -2.92 5.77 -2.66
N PRO A 336 -2.57 4.62 -3.27
CA PRO A 336 -3.52 3.90 -4.09
C PRO A 336 -4.75 3.49 -3.26
N ALA A 337 -5.92 3.54 -3.89
CA ALA A 337 -7.16 2.97 -3.37
C ALA A 337 -7.93 2.33 -4.51
N LEU A 338 -8.59 1.22 -4.26
CA LEU A 338 -9.41 0.53 -5.25
C LEU A 338 -10.89 0.69 -4.94
N PHE A 339 -11.68 0.87 -5.97
CA PHE A 339 -13.12 0.91 -5.92
C PHE A 339 -13.70 0.07 -7.04
N VAL A 340 -14.73 -0.71 -6.75
CA VAL A 340 -15.41 -1.54 -7.76
C VAL A 340 -16.85 -1.07 -7.90
N ASP A 341 -17.26 -0.73 -9.11
CA ASP A 341 -18.63 -0.37 -9.43
C ASP A 341 -19.07 -1.06 -10.72
N ASP A 342 -20.19 -1.75 -10.69
CA ASP A 342 -20.77 -2.50 -11.82
C ASP A 342 -19.74 -3.43 -12.53
N GLY A 343 -18.83 -4.07 -11.74
CA GLY A 343 -17.79 -4.98 -12.22
C GLY A 343 -16.54 -4.29 -12.80
N VAL A 344 -16.52 -2.97 -12.84
CA VAL A 344 -15.34 -2.17 -13.27
C VAL A 344 -14.49 -1.85 -12.06
N VAL A 345 -13.19 -2.11 -12.16
CA VAL A 345 -12.21 -1.75 -11.11
C VAL A 345 -11.63 -0.37 -11.42
N TYR A 346 -11.72 0.50 -10.44
CA TYR A 346 -11.17 1.86 -10.48
C TYR A 346 -10.02 1.97 -9.49
N LEU A 347 -8.97 2.69 -9.89
CA LEU A 347 -7.82 3.06 -9.07
C LEU A 347 -7.87 4.56 -8.83
N LEU A 348 -7.98 4.92 -7.56
CA LEU A 348 -7.74 6.28 -7.09
C LEU A 348 -6.30 6.36 -6.58
N TYR A 349 -5.65 7.49 -6.78
CA TYR A 349 -4.27 7.69 -6.33
C TYR A 349 -3.97 9.17 -6.11
N ALA A 350 -3.07 9.45 -5.16
CA ALA A 350 -2.58 10.80 -4.93
C ALA A 350 -1.54 11.19 -5.98
N VAL A 351 -1.61 12.43 -6.47
CA VAL A 351 -0.77 12.95 -7.56
C VAL A 351 0.13 14.09 -7.10
N ALA A 352 1.24 14.30 -7.81
CA ALA A 352 2.25 15.29 -7.49
C ALA A 352 2.65 15.25 -6.00
N GLY A 353 2.81 14.04 -5.48
CA GLY A 353 2.93 13.73 -4.07
C GLY A 353 1.55 13.63 -3.40
N GLU A 354 1.12 14.65 -2.68
CA GLU A 354 -0.15 14.70 -1.95
C GLU A 354 -0.94 15.97 -2.32
N SER A 355 -0.97 16.30 -3.63
CA SER A 355 -1.55 17.57 -4.13
C SER A 355 -2.91 17.39 -4.81
N GLY A 356 -3.48 16.20 -4.79
CA GLY A 356 -4.79 15.91 -5.39
C GLY A 356 -5.01 14.42 -5.56
N ILE A 357 -6.24 14.03 -5.90
CA ILE A 357 -6.65 12.65 -6.15
C ILE A 357 -7.04 12.51 -7.61
N ALA A 358 -6.46 11.54 -8.29
CA ALA A 358 -6.79 11.17 -9.66
C ALA A 358 -7.55 9.84 -9.74
N LEU A 359 -8.11 9.56 -10.91
CA LEU A 359 -8.94 8.40 -11.18
C LEU A 359 -8.51 7.69 -12.47
N ALA A 360 -8.29 6.38 -12.37
CA ALA A 360 -8.03 5.51 -13.49
C ALA A 360 -8.91 4.26 -13.45
N ARG A 361 -9.07 3.59 -14.58
CA ARG A 361 -9.64 2.24 -14.67
C ARG A 361 -8.50 1.23 -14.73
N VAL A 362 -8.70 0.11 -14.03
CA VAL A 362 -7.76 -1.01 -14.02
C VAL A 362 -8.40 -2.22 -14.69
N MET A 363 -7.70 -2.84 -15.63
CA MET A 363 -8.00 -4.19 -16.11
C MET A 363 -6.97 -5.14 -15.55
N LEU A 364 -7.44 -6.21 -14.89
CA LEU A 364 -6.65 -7.29 -14.32
C LEU A 364 -6.95 -8.54 -15.16
N ASP A 365 -5.96 -9.06 -15.88
CA ASP A 365 -6.08 -10.29 -16.67
C ASP A 365 -5.55 -11.50 -15.88
#